data_8bbbd8f8ded1f871caf2648d49b4d737
#
_entry.id   8bbbd8f8ded1f871caf2648d49b4d737
#
_cell.length_a   1.000
_cell.length_b   1.000
_cell.length_c   1.000
_cell.angle_alpha   90.00
_cell.angle_beta   90.00
_cell.angle_gamma   90.00
#
_symmetry.space_group_name_H-M   'P 1'
#
loop_
_entity.id
_entity.type
_entity.pdbx_description
1 polymer ?
#
loop_
_entity_poly.entity_id
_entity_poly.type
_entity_poly.pdbx_seq_one_letter_code
_entity_poly.pdbx_strand_id
1 'polypeptide(L)'
;MIRKHNRRAARAAFAISFGVAIVLGLMAGTARPATHATPTIIIGTKNFPEQYILGELYRQALEAKGFKVSYKENIGSTEIVQTALTSGKINFYPEYTGVIVQDVFHHASSPKTAAATYALAKKLEGAKGYDVLNPTPFYDTDVLAVTNATAKRYGLKTISDLQKVGSFALGGFPECQTRNTCFVGYAKQYGLKKATFKSVGSVSPYAALDSGTVLAADVFSTDPPLSAPSKYTVLTDPKHITGFQNVAPIVKTSVVMAAGSSFTKVVNSVSAKLTLPAILAMNKAVEVDQKSAKSVAAAFLKANGLT
;
A
#
# COMPACT_ATOMS: atom_id res chain seq x y z
N MET A 1 -81.97 30.62 48.64
CA MET A 1 -82.44 31.98 48.93
C MET A 1 -81.96 32.89 47.85
N ILE A 2 -82.89 33.42 47.09
CA ILE A 2 -83.04 34.81 46.60
C ILE A 2 -82.03 35.17 45.47
N ARG A 3 -82.49 35.17 44.20
CA ARG A 3 -83.11 36.26 43.41
C ARG A 3 -82.13 37.41 43.14
N LYS A 4 -82.02 38.00 41.98
CA LYS A 4 -82.83 38.31 40.80
C LYS A 4 -82.00 39.22 39.87
N HIS A 5 -82.24 39.06 38.60
CA HIS A 5 -82.73 40.04 37.62
C HIS A 5 -81.71 41.11 37.16
N ASN A 6 -81.57 41.42 36.02
CA ASN A 6 -82.25 41.70 34.77
C ASN A 6 -81.49 42.80 33.99
N ARG A 7 -81.44 42.73 32.82
CA ARG A 7 -81.95 43.43 31.62
C ARG A 7 -80.89 44.13 30.76
N ARG A 8 -80.88 43.64 29.54
CA ARG A 8 -80.99 44.35 28.28
C ARG A 8 -80.40 45.72 28.11
N ALA A 9 -79.53 45.95 27.18
CA ALA A 9 -79.73 46.90 26.09
C ALA A 9 -78.80 46.56 24.91
N ALA A 10 -79.42 46.42 23.79
CA ALA A 10 -78.73 46.31 22.47
C ALA A 10 -78.32 47.71 22.03
N ARG A 11 -77.23 47.83 21.38
CA ARG A 11 -77.00 48.78 20.28
C ARG A 11 -75.96 48.29 19.34
N ALA A 12 -76.37 48.29 18.09
CA ALA A 12 -75.56 48.05 16.92
C ALA A 12 -74.45 49.06 16.70
N ALA A 13 -73.39 48.71 16.15
CA ALA A 13 -72.85 49.33 14.92
C ALA A 13 -71.42 48.94 14.56
N PHE A 14 -71.32 48.72 13.30
CA PHE A 14 -70.20 48.89 12.38
C PHE A 14 -69.06 47.91 12.43
N ALA A 15 -69.12 47.04 11.40
CA ALA A 15 -68.04 46.31 10.89
C ALA A 15 -66.99 47.20 10.23
N ILE A 16 -65.74 47.10 10.60
CA ILE A 16 -64.58 47.46 9.79
C ILE A 16 -63.71 46.23 9.64
N SER A 17 -63.83 45.62 8.45
CA SER A 17 -62.99 44.50 8.03
C SER A 17 -61.60 45.02 7.69
N PHE A 18 -60.64 44.81 8.56
CA PHE A 18 -59.20 44.95 8.22
C PHE A 18 -58.72 43.58 7.81
N GLY A 19 -58.66 43.37 6.49
CA GLY A 19 -58.02 42.18 5.90
C GLY A 19 -56.53 42.23 6.13
N VAL A 20 -56.01 41.41 7.05
CA VAL A 20 -54.55 41.12 7.14
C VAL A 20 -54.26 40.01 6.17
N ALA A 21 -53.79 40.36 5.00
CA ALA A 21 -53.19 39.39 4.08
C ALA A 21 -51.86 38.91 4.68
N ILE A 22 -51.88 37.70 5.27
CA ILE A 22 -50.65 36.99 5.65
C ILE A 22 -49.99 36.48 4.36
N VAL A 23 -49.03 37.22 3.83
CA VAL A 23 -48.11 36.71 2.78
C VAL A 23 -47.18 35.72 3.44
N LEU A 24 -47.53 34.42 3.37
CA LEU A 24 -46.58 33.33 3.63
C LEU A 24 -45.58 33.32 2.48
N GLY A 25 -44.49 34.06 2.63
CA GLY A 25 -43.31 33.92 1.79
C GLY A 25 -42.73 32.53 2.00
N LEU A 26 -42.98 31.59 1.07
CA LEU A 26 -42.21 30.38 0.94
C LEU A 26 -40.73 30.77 0.65
N MET A 27 -39.94 30.91 1.67
CA MET A 27 -38.49 30.85 1.53
C MET A 27 -38.14 29.41 1.21
N ALA A 28 -38.21 29.06 -0.07
CA ALA A 28 -37.53 27.88 -0.59
C ALA A 28 -36.03 28.14 -0.44
N GLY A 29 -35.52 27.84 0.76
CA GLY A 29 -34.10 27.76 1.00
C GLY A 29 -33.53 26.67 0.09
N THR A 30 -32.89 27.07 -1.00
CA THR A 30 -32.06 26.16 -1.78
C THR A 30 -30.96 25.66 -0.84
N ALA A 31 -31.20 24.50 -0.22
CA ALA A 31 -30.17 23.77 0.50
C ALA A 31 -29.06 23.50 -0.54
N ARG A 32 -28.02 24.35 -0.54
CA ARG A 32 -26.78 24.04 -1.25
C ARG A 32 -26.32 22.70 -0.68
N PRO A 33 -26.10 21.69 -1.54
CA PRO A 33 -25.49 20.46 -1.08
C PRO A 33 -24.19 20.86 -0.37
N ALA A 34 -24.02 20.42 0.87
CA ALA A 34 -22.78 20.61 1.59
C ALA A 34 -21.66 20.01 0.72
N THR A 35 -20.84 20.86 0.13
CA THR A 35 -19.64 20.44 -0.56
C THR A 35 -18.73 19.87 0.52
N HIS A 36 -18.80 18.55 0.73
CA HIS A 36 -17.81 17.88 1.57
C HIS A 36 -16.44 18.21 0.98
N ALA A 37 -15.64 18.97 1.73
CA ALA A 37 -14.27 19.28 1.28
C ALA A 37 -13.56 17.96 0.98
N THR A 38 -13.03 17.83 -0.22
CA THR A 38 -12.26 16.65 -0.63
C THR A 38 -11.14 16.45 0.39
N PRO A 39 -11.04 15.27 1.02
CA PRO A 39 -10.05 15.05 2.06
C PRO A 39 -8.64 15.17 1.50
N THR A 40 -7.70 15.62 2.31
CA THR A 40 -6.28 15.54 1.95
C THR A 40 -5.86 14.07 1.96
N ILE A 41 -5.32 13.60 0.84
CA ILE A 41 -4.75 12.27 0.70
C ILE A 41 -3.33 12.34 1.21
N ILE A 42 -3.00 11.55 2.24
CA ILE A 42 -1.67 11.53 2.86
C ILE A 42 -1.03 10.19 2.51
N ILE A 43 -0.17 10.21 1.49
CA ILE A 43 0.51 9.01 1.01
C ILE A 43 1.79 8.79 1.83
N GLY A 44 1.97 7.57 2.33
CA GLY A 44 3.21 7.11 2.94
C GLY A 44 3.92 6.06 2.09
N THR A 45 5.23 5.89 2.29
CA THR A 45 6.00 4.81 1.65
C THR A 45 6.91 4.10 2.63
N LYS A 46 7.25 2.86 2.30
CA LYS A 46 8.33 2.12 2.97
C LYS A 46 9.69 2.71 2.59
N ASN A 47 10.77 2.15 3.14
CA ASN A 47 12.13 2.70 3.15
C ASN A 47 13.04 2.13 2.05
N PHE A 48 12.51 1.88 0.85
CA PHE A 48 13.31 1.39 -0.28
C PHE A 48 12.85 1.97 -1.64
N PRO A 49 13.71 1.98 -2.67
CA PRO A 49 13.52 2.76 -3.90
C PRO A 49 12.24 2.49 -4.66
N GLU A 50 11.81 1.22 -4.80
CA GLU A 50 10.55 0.89 -5.50
C GLU A 50 9.35 1.55 -4.82
N GLN A 51 9.33 1.61 -3.50
CA GLN A 51 8.26 2.26 -2.76
C GLN A 51 8.22 3.79 -2.99
N TYR A 52 9.38 4.42 -3.18
CA TYR A 52 9.44 5.85 -3.52
C TYR A 52 8.87 6.11 -4.90
N ILE A 53 9.17 5.22 -5.86
CA ILE A 53 8.60 5.27 -7.22
C ILE A 53 7.07 5.11 -7.16
N LEU A 54 6.58 4.09 -6.45
CA LEU A 54 5.15 3.82 -6.29
C LEU A 54 4.41 5.00 -5.64
N GLY A 55 4.96 5.54 -4.56
CA GLY A 55 4.41 6.71 -3.87
C GLY A 55 4.32 7.93 -4.77
N GLU A 56 5.37 8.22 -5.54
CA GLU A 56 5.42 9.32 -6.49
C GLU A 56 4.44 9.13 -7.66
N LEU A 57 4.27 7.93 -8.17
CA LEU A 57 3.30 7.62 -9.22
C LEU A 57 1.87 7.94 -8.77
N TYR A 58 1.46 7.44 -7.61
CA TYR A 58 0.12 7.72 -7.10
C TYR A 58 -0.06 9.19 -6.73
N ARG A 59 0.95 9.81 -6.11
CA ARG A 59 0.92 11.24 -5.76
C ARG A 59 0.69 12.11 -6.98
N GLN A 60 1.56 11.99 -7.99
CA GLN A 60 1.53 12.86 -9.17
C GLN A 60 0.27 12.63 -10.01
N ALA A 61 -0.19 11.38 -10.17
CA ALA A 61 -1.42 11.09 -10.90
C ALA A 61 -2.65 11.69 -10.20
N LEU A 62 -2.71 11.63 -8.86
CA LEU A 62 -3.81 12.23 -8.10
C LEU A 62 -3.76 13.76 -8.14
N GLU A 63 -2.58 14.37 -8.00
CA GLU A 63 -2.40 15.84 -8.11
C GLU A 63 -2.81 16.35 -9.49
N ALA A 64 -2.47 15.63 -10.56
CA ALA A 64 -2.86 15.97 -11.94
C ALA A 64 -4.39 15.96 -12.16
N LYS A 65 -5.14 15.25 -11.34
CA LYS A 65 -6.61 15.21 -11.31
C LYS A 65 -7.24 16.13 -10.25
N GLY A 66 -6.44 17.04 -9.66
CA GLY A 66 -6.90 18.07 -8.74
C GLY A 66 -7.11 17.61 -7.30
N PHE A 67 -6.64 16.40 -6.92
CA PHE A 67 -6.68 15.97 -5.53
C PHE A 67 -5.59 16.67 -4.73
N LYS A 68 -5.91 17.03 -3.48
CA LYS A 68 -4.91 17.55 -2.54
C LYS A 68 -4.15 16.38 -1.94
N VAL A 69 -2.85 16.31 -2.20
CA VAL A 69 -1.99 15.23 -1.73
C VAL A 69 -0.88 15.78 -0.83
N SER A 70 -0.59 15.05 0.25
CA SER A 70 0.60 15.19 1.08
C SER A 70 1.41 13.90 0.96
N TYR A 71 2.73 14.00 0.89
CA TYR A 71 3.60 12.85 0.66
C TYR A 71 4.63 12.70 1.78
N LYS A 72 4.74 11.51 2.32
CA LYS A 72 5.68 11.13 3.39
C LYS A 72 6.50 9.94 2.93
N GLU A 73 7.62 10.24 2.31
CA GLU A 73 8.57 9.23 1.84
C GLU A 73 9.39 8.66 2.98
N ASN A 74 9.84 7.41 2.83
CA ASN A 74 10.83 6.77 3.71
C ASN A 74 10.41 6.73 5.18
N ILE A 75 9.20 6.25 5.47
CA ILE A 75 8.68 6.16 6.85
C ILE A 75 9.35 5.03 7.62
N GLY A 76 9.62 3.89 6.97
CA GLY A 76 10.24 2.72 7.58
C GLY A 76 9.76 1.39 6.99
N SER A 77 9.93 0.30 7.74
CA SER A 77 9.44 -1.04 7.37
C SER A 77 7.90 -1.09 7.37
N THR A 78 7.34 -2.21 6.89
CA THR A 78 5.88 -2.47 6.90
C THR A 78 5.24 -2.16 8.26
N GLU A 79 5.85 -2.60 9.35
CA GLU A 79 5.31 -2.45 10.72
C GLU A 79 5.21 -0.97 11.12
N ILE A 80 6.19 -0.17 10.70
CA ILE A 80 6.23 1.28 10.99
C ILE A 80 5.20 2.01 10.14
N VAL A 81 5.10 1.67 8.83
CA VAL A 81 4.11 2.28 7.92
C VAL A 81 2.69 1.90 8.32
N GLN A 82 2.46 0.64 8.72
CA GLN A 82 1.16 0.20 9.23
C GLN A 82 0.77 0.94 10.51
N THR A 83 1.73 1.21 11.40
CA THR A 83 1.50 2.06 12.58
C THR A 83 1.16 3.50 12.17
N ALA A 84 1.82 4.05 11.15
CA ALA A 84 1.50 5.38 10.64
C ALA A 84 0.09 5.45 10.03
N LEU A 85 -0.36 4.39 9.35
CA LEU A 85 -1.70 4.26 8.79
C LEU A 85 -2.75 4.19 9.91
N THR A 86 -2.58 3.28 10.87
CA THR A 86 -3.56 3.05 11.95
C THR A 86 -3.65 4.21 12.92
N SER A 87 -2.56 4.95 13.12
CA SER A 87 -2.56 6.21 13.91
C SER A 87 -3.08 7.42 13.14
N GLY A 88 -3.42 7.28 11.85
CA GLY A 88 -3.91 8.39 11.02
C GLY A 88 -2.83 9.39 10.58
N LYS A 89 -1.56 9.10 10.78
CA LYS A 89 -0.44 9.93 10.26
C LYS A 89 -0.36 9.90 8.75
N ILE A 90 -0.80 8.80 8.13
CA ILE A 90 -1.08 8.63 6.71
C ILE A 90 -2.46 8.02 6.54
N ASN A 91 -3.02 8.07 5.32
CA ASN A 91 -4.31 7.45 5.02
C ASN A 91 -4.30 6.64 3.71
N PHE A 92 -3.13 6.52 3.11
CA PHE A 92 -2.86 5.79 1.87
C PHE A 92 -1.40 5.30 1.88
N TYR A 93 -1.16 4.04 1.51
CA TYR A 93 0.18 3.58 1.10
C TYR A 93 0.10 2.37 0.16
N PRO A 94 1.07 2.21 -0.77
CA PRO A 94 1.19 1.00 -1.58
C PRO A 94 1.78 -0.12 -0.73
N GLU A 95 1.09 -1.27 -0.66
CA GLU A 95 1.58 -2.45 0.07
C GLU A 95 1.49 -3.69 -0.83
N TYR A 96 2.17 -4.76 -0.47
CA TYR A 96 2.17 -6.02 -1.19
C TYR A 96 1.15 -6.98 -0.59
N THR A 97 0.37 -7.63 -1.44
CA THR A 97 -0.80 -8.43 -1.00
C THR A 97 -0.45 -9.55 -0.04
N GLY A 98 0.67 -10.23 -0.26
CA GLY A 98 1.15 -11.29 0.66
C GLY A 98 1.67 -10.73 1.98
N VAL A 99 2.36 -9.57 1.98
CA VAL A 99 2.80 -8.86 3.19
C VAL A 99 1.58 -8.49 4.05
N ILE A 100 0.50 -7.98 3.43
CA ILE A 100 -0.75 -7.72 4.16
C ILE A 100 -1.21 -9.00 4.89
N VAL A 101 -1.30 -10.11 4.18
CA VAL A 101 -1.82 -11.36 4.74
C VAL A 101 -0.90 -11.95 5.80
N GLN A 102 0.41 -12.02 5.55
CA GLN A 102 1.34 -12.79 6.35
C GLN A 102 2.05 -11.98 7.43
N ASP A 103 2.47 -10.74 7.13
CA ASP A 103 3.27 -9.94 8.05
C ASP A 103 2.43 -8.91 8.83
N VAL A 104 1.39 -8.32 8.20
CA VAL A 104 0.49 -7.40 8.92
C VAL A 104 -0.54 -8.15 9.75
N PHE A 105 -1.20 -9.16 9.16
CA PHE A 105 -2.25 -9.91 9.85
C PHE A 105 -1.81 -11.26 10.41
N HIS A 106 -0.54 -11.65 10.24
CA HIS A 106 0.03 -12.90 10.75
C HIS A 106 -0.80 -14.14 10.42
N HIS A 107 -1.40 -14.14 9.20
CA HIS A 107 -2.24 -15.26 8.78
C HIS A 107 -1.39 -16.52 8.57
N ALA A 108 -1.84 -17.64 9.15
CA ALA A 108 -1.04 -18.85 9.27
C ALA A 108 -0.64 -19.54 7.95
N SER A 109 -1.36 -19.22 6.86
CA SER A 109 -1.10 -19.82 5.55
C SER A 109 -1.26 -18.80 4.42
N SER A 110 -0.37 -18.86 3.42
CA SER A 110 -0.54 -18.11 2.17
C SER A 110 -1.57 -18.79 1.28
N PRO A 111 -2.49 -18.01 0.69
CA PRO A 111 -3.34 -18.52 -0.37
C PRO A 111 -2.52 -18.99 -1.58
N LYS A 112 -3.06 -19.95 -2.35
CA LYS A 112 -2.34 -20.61 -3.45
C LYS A 112 -2.34 -19.82 -4.78
N THR A 113 -2.99 -18.67 -4.84
CA THR A 113 -3.07 -17.85 -6.06
C THR A 113 -3.04 -16.37 -5.71
N ALA A 114 -2.55 -15.53 -6.63
CA ALA A 114 -2.55 -14.07 -6.49
C ALA A 114 -3.97 -13.52 -6.24
N ALA A 115 -4.97 -14.03 -6.97
CA ALA A 115 -6.36 -13.61 -6.80
C ALA A 115 -6.91 -13.93 -5.40
N ALA A 116 -6.61 -15.13 -4.87
CA ALA A 116 -7.02 -15.51 -3.52
C ALA A 116 -6.29 -14.71 -2.43
N THR A 117 -4.99 -14.40 -2.64
CA THR A 117 -4.20 -13.55 -1.73
C THR A 117 -4.78 -12.13 -1.68
N TYR A 118 -5.07 -11.54 -2.84
CA TYR A 118 -5.71 -10.24 -2.92
C TYR A 118 -7.10 -10.22 -2.25
N ALA A 119 -7.93 -11.23 -2.52
CA ALA A 119 -9.25 -11.31 -1.90
C ALA A 119 -9.18 -11.41 -0.37
N LEU A 120 -8.21 -12.17 0.16
CA LEU A 120 -7.99 -12.28 1.59
C LEU A 120 -7.46 -10.95 2.17
N ALA A 121 -6.49 -10.30 1.52
CA ALA A 121 -5.98 -8.99 1.92
C ALA A 121 -7.11 -7.96 2.01
N LYS A 122 -7.98 -7.88 0.98
CA LYS A 122 -9.18 -7.01 1.00
C LYS A 122 -10.10 -7.30 2.18
N LYS A 123 -10.36 -8.57 2.46
CA LYS A 123 -11.21 -8.97 3.60
C LYS A 123 -10.62 -8.54 4.93
N LEU A 124 -9.33 -8.76 5.12
CA LEU A 124 -8.63 -8.46 6.38
C LEU A 124 -8.54 -6.96 6.64
N GLU A 125 -8.12 -6.18 5.65
CA GLU A 125 -8.05 -4.72 5.74
C GLU A 125 -9.45 -4.08 5.83
N GLY A 126 -10.42 -4.60 5.07
CA GLY A 126 -11.80 -4.13 5.11
C GLY A 126 -12.43 -4.24 6.49
N ALA A 127 -12.13 -5.30 7.24
CA ALA A 127 -12.57 -5.47 8.63
C ALA A 127 -11.96 -4.42 9.58
N LYS A 128 -10.91 -3.71 9.16
CA LYS A 128 -10.24 -2.64 9.92
C LYS A 128 -10.58 -1.23 9.41
N GLY A 129 -11.45 -1.10 8.40
CA GLY A 129 -11.87 0.19 7.84
C GLY A 129 -10.93 0.72 6.75
N TYR A 130 -10.23 -0.16 6.05
CA TYR A 130 -9.38 0.17 4.92
C TYR A 130 -9.81 -0.56 3.66
N ASP A 131 -9.79 0.14 2.54
CA ASP A 131 -9.98 -0.44 1.22
C ASP A 131 -8.62 -0.83 0.63
N VAL A 132 -8.55 -2.03 0.07
CA VAL A 132 -7.43 -2.46 -0.77
C VAL A 132 -7.87 -2.31 -2.22
N LEU A 133 -7.28 -1.34 -2.94
CA LEU A 133 -7.63 -1.05 -4.32
C LEU A 133 -7.01 -2.09 -5.27
N ASN A 134 -7.26 -1.95 -6.58
CA ASN A 134 -6.85 -2.97 -7.56
C ASN A 134 -5.34 -3.21 -7.54
N PRO A 135 -4.92 -4.48 -7.55
CA PRO A 135 -3.51 -4.84 -7.54
C PRO A 135 -2.87 -4.58 -8.91
N THR A 136 -1.55 -4.44 -8.87
CA THR A 136 -0.74 -4.34 -10.09
C THR A 136 -0.64 -5.67 -10.83
N PRO A 137 -0.40 -5.68 -12.17
CA PRO A 137 -0.06 -6.88 -12.92
C PRO A 137 1.28 -7.51 -12.51
N PHE A 138 2.25 -6.71 -12.05
CA PHE A 138 3.51 -7.22 -11.54
C PHE A 138 3.40 -7.63 -10.08
N TYR A 139 4.34 -8.44 -9.64
CA TYR A 139 4.61 -8.71 -8.23
C TYR A 139 6.10 -8.53 -7.95
N ASP A 140 6.41 -8.16 -6.72
CA ASP A 140 7.76 -8.13 -6.19
C ASP A 140 7.78 -8.90 -4.87
N THR A 141 8.69 -9.86 -4.74
CA THR A 141 8.75 -10.78 -3.60
C THR A 141 10.17 -10.90 -3.09
N ASP A 142 10.30 -11.18 -1.80
CA ASP A 142 11.55 -11.62 -1.22
C ASP A 142 12.04 -12.89 -1.94
N VAL A 143 13.32 -12.91 -2.29
CA VAL A 143 14.01 -14.06 -2.88
C VAL A 143 15.38 -14.22 -2.24
N LEU A 144 15.87 -15.46 -2.12
CA LEU A 144 17.23 -15.69 -1.68
C LEU A 144 18.19 -15.71 -2.87
N ALA A 145 19.16 -14.80 -2.85
CA ALA A 145 20.26 -14.75 -3.82
C ALA A 145 21.56 -15.21 -3.20
N VAL A 146 22.38 -15.81 -4.04
CA VAL A 146 23.80 -16.13 -3.77
C VAL A 146 24.65 -15.65 -4.94
N THR A 147 25.98 -15.50 -4.77
CA THR A 147 26.83 -15.24 -5.94
C THR A 147 26.86 -16.44 -6.88
N ASN A 148 27.04 -16.21 -8.19
CA ASN A 148 27.19 -17.30 -9.18
C ASN A 148 28.34 -18.26 -8.80
N ALA A 149 29.42 -17.74 -8.23
CA ALA A 149 30.53 -18.55 -7.75
C ALA A 149 30.11 -19.47 -6.60
N THR A 150 29.34 -18.97 -5.63
CA THR A 150 28.78 -19.75 -4.53
C THR A 150 27.79 -20.81 -5.04
N ALA A 151 26.89 -20.43 -5.95
CA ALA A 151 25.94 -21.36 -6.56
C ALA A 151 26.67 -22.54 -7.26
N LYS A 152 27.70 -22.22 -8.04
CA LYS A 152 28.52 -23.24 -8.74
C LYS A 152 29.28 -24.10 -7.75
N ARG A 153 29.94 -23.49 -6.74
CA ARG A 153 30.76 -24.23 -5.75
C ARG A 153 29.96 -25.28 -4.99
N TYR A 154 28.74 -24.98 -4.60
CA TYR A 154 27.91 -25.88 -3.78
C TYR A 154 26.79 -26.55 -4.56
N GLY A 155 26.66 -26.29 -5.87
CA GLY A 155 25.59 -26.85 -6.71
C GLY A 155 24.20 -26.38 -6.28
N LEU A 156 24.06 -25.08 -5.90
CA LEU A 156 22.82 -24.53 -5.37
C LEU A 156 21.88 -24.11 -6.52
N LYS A 157 20.62 -24.55 -6.46
CA LYS A 157 19.55 -24.19 -7.38
C LYS A 157 18.27 -23.79 -6.63
N THR A 158 18.05 -24.42 -5.48
CA THR A 158 16.86 -24.22 -4.65
C THR A 158 17.28 -23.80 -3.25
N ILE A 159 16.37 -23.23 -2.49
CA ILE A 159 16.60 -22.89 -1.07
C ILE A 159 16.94 -24.15 -0.26
N SER A 160 16.35 -25.30 -0.61
CA SER A 160 16.67 -26.60 0.02
C SER A 160 18.15 -26.97 -0.10
N ASP A 161 18.80 -26.57 -1.19
CA ASP A 161 20.21 -26.91 -1.43
C ASP A 161 21.17 -26.25 -0.43
N LEU A 162 20.74 -25.19 0.25
CA LEU A 162 21.54 -24.53 1.30
C LEU A 162 21.87 -25.46 2.46
N GLN A 163 21.11 -26.56 2.66
CA GLN A 163 21.44 -27.60 3.64
C GLN A 163 22.82 -28.24 3.40
N LYS A 164 23.29 -28.24 2.12
CA LYS A 164 24.60 -28.82 1.73
C LYS A 164 25.78 -27.96 2.19
N VAL A 165 25.54 -26.69 2.52
CA VAL A 165 26.61 -25.72 2.81
C VAL A 165 27.17 -25.87 4.23
N GLY A 166 26.41 -26.43 5.15
CA GLY A 166 26.77 -26.46 6.58
C GLY A 166 26.35 -25.17 7.30
N SER A 167 27.30 -24.55 8.03
CA SER A 167 27.02 -23.27 8.72
C SER A 167 27.27 -22.09 7.77
N PHE A 168 26.33 -21.14 7.72
CA PHE A 168 26.44 -19.95 6.89
C PHE A 168 25.63 -18.78 7.48
N ALA A 169 26.01 -17.56 7.09
CA ALA A 169 25.22 -16.36 7.38
C ALA A 169 24.26 -16.08 6.22
N LEU A 170 22.98 -15.82 6.57
CA LEU A 170 21.97 -15.27 5.69
C LEU A 170 21.79 -13.80 6.01
N GLY A 171 22.01 -12.93 5.03
CA GLY A 171 21.83 -11.49 5.15
C GLY A 171 20.41 -11.06 4.82
N GLY A 172 19.93 -9.99 5.44
CA GLY A 172 18.64 -9.40 5.14
C GLY A 172 18.43 -8.10 5.90
N PHE A 173 17.36 -7.39 5.57
CA PHE A 173 16.94 -6.23 6.38
C PHE A 173 16.55 -6.67 7.80
N PRO A 174 16.61 -5.77 8.80
CA PRO A 174 16.39 -6.17 10.21
C PRO A 174 15.10 -6.95 10.45
N GLU A 175 14.01 -6.56 9.81
CA GLU A 175 12.69 -7.19 9.93
C GLU A 175 12.64 -8.64 9.41
N CYS A 176 13.48 -8.98 8.44
CA CYS A 176 13.60 -10.34 7.92
C CYS A 176 13.93 -11.36 9.03
N GLN A 177 14.66 -10.94 10.06
CA GLN A 177 15.07 -11.81 11.17
C GLN A 177 13.90 -12.52 11.85
N THR A 178 12.75 -11.86 11.93
CA THR A 178 11.58 -12.35 12.72
C THR A 178 10.41 -12.80 11.86
N ARG A 179 10.45 -12.52 10.54
CA ARG A 179 9.33 -12.83 9.64
C ARG A 179 9.28 -14.30 9.24
N ASN A 180 8.07 -14.85 9.24
CA ASN A 180 7.78 -16.18 8.68
C ASN A 180 7.90 -16.22 7.14
N THR A 181 7.86 -15.07 6.50
CA THR A 181 8.08 -14.88 5.06
C THR A 181 9.56 -14.74 4.69
N CYS A 182 10.46 -14.68 5.68
CA CYS A 182 11.89 -14.52 5.47
C CYS A 182 12.70 -15.52 6.34
N PHE A 183 13.63 -15.07 7.18
CA PHE A 183 14.60 -15.93 7.87
C PHE A 183 13.96 -17.05 8.70
N VAL A 184 12.94 -16.72 9.51
CA VAL A 184 12.23 -17.73 10.33
C VAL A 184 11.58 -18.78 9.42
N GLY A 185 10.92 -18.36 8.36
CA GLY A 185 10.30 -19.25 7.39
C GLY A 185 11.31 -20.09 6.64
N TYR A 186 12.39 -19.50 6.13
CA TYR A 186 13.47 -20.24 5.47
C TYR A 186 14.10 -21.28 6.40
N ALA A 187 14.47 -20.88 7.61
CA ALA A 187 15.07 -21.80 8.58
C ALA A 187 14.14 -22.98 8.93
N LYS A 188 12.86 -22.70 9.20
CA LYS A 188 11.87 -23.71 9.61
C LYS A 188 11.46 -24.61 8.45
N GLN A 189 11.05 -24.01 7.32
CA GLN A 189 10.46 -24.75 6.20
C GLN A 189 11.51 -25.56 5.43
N TYR A 190 12.71 -25.01 5.28
CA TYR A 190 13.80 -25.67 4.56
C TYR A 190 14.81 -26.38 5.47
N GLY A 191 14.56 -26.38 6.78
CA GLY A 191 15.43 -27.08 7.72
C GLY A 191 16.86 -26.51 7.79
N LEU A 192 17.04 -25.22 7.60
CA LEU A 192 18.34 -24.54 7.59
C LEU A 192 18.86 -24.32 9.03
N LYS A 193 19.00 -25.40 9.80
CA LYS A 193 19.33 -25.38 11.25
C LYS A 193 20.66 -24.72 11.58
N LYS A 194 21.58 -24.62 10.62
CA LYS A 194 22.92 -24.04 10.78
C LYS A 194 23.05 -22.66 10.17
N ALA A 195 21.96 -22.10 9.64
CA ALA A 195 21.92 -20.72 9.16
C ALA A 195 21.86 -19.76 10.36
N THR A 196 22.63 -18.69 10.29
CA THR A 196 22.56 -17.58 11.25
C THR A 196 22.10 -16.34 10.49
N PHE A 197 21.31 -15.49 11.13
CA PHE A 197 20.89 -14.23 10.53
C PHE A 197 21.95 -13.15 10.75
N LYS A 198 22.19 -12.35 9.70
CA LYS A 198 23.03 -11.15 9.78
C LYS A 198 22.28 -9.96 9.17
N SER A 199 21.93 -8.98 9.98
CA SER A 199 21.32 -7.75 9.48
C SER A 199 22.31 -6.99 8.60
N VAL A 200 21.86 -6.61 7.40
CA VAL A 200 22.64 -5.83 6.43
C VAL A 200 22.01 -4.45 6.16
N GLY A 201 21.14 -3.96 7.05
CA GLY A 201 20.39 -2.71 6.87
C GLY A 201 21.25 -1.45 6.70
N SER A 202 22.55 -1.50 7.05
CA SER A 202 23.50 -0.40 6.84
C SER A 202 24.33 -0.52 5.55
N VAL A 203 24.29 -1.68 4.89
CA VAL A 203 24.96 -1.95 3.62
C VAL A 203 24.01 -2.69 2.68
N SER A 204 24.23 -2.57 1.37
CA SER A 204 23.43 -3.32 0.41
C SER A 204 23.58 -4.84 0.63
N PRO A 205 22.50 -5.64 0.57
CA PRO A 205 22.58 -7.10 0.58
C PRO A 205 23.57 -7.63 -0.47
N TYR A 206 23.64 -7.01 -1.63
CA TYR A 206 24.56 -7.35 -2.71
C TYR A 206 26.04 -7.09 -2.34
N ALA A 207 26.31 -5.97 -1.66
CA ALA A 207 27.67 -5.71 -1.16
C ALA A 207 28.08 -6.72 -0.08
N ALA A 208 27.15 -7.18 0.74
CA ALA A 208 27.40 -8.22 1.72
C ALA A 208 27.66 -9.60 1.08
N LEU A 209 26.99 -9.91 -0.04
CA LEU A 209 27.28 -11.10 -0.87
C LEU A 209 28.65 -10.99 -1.54
N ASP A 210 28.95 -9.86 -2.18
CA ASP A 210 30.22 -9.65 -2.91
C ASP A 210 31.44 -9.71 -1.99
N SER A 211 31.31 -9.21 -0.76
CA SER A 211 32.38 -9.26 0.25
C SER A 211 32.52 -10.63 0.96
N GLY A 212 31.57 -11.56 0.73
CA GLY A 212 31.51 -12.82 1.47
C GLY A 212 31.09 -12.65 2.94
N THR A 213 30.62 -11.48 3.34
CA THR A 213 30.08 -11.23 4.69
C THR A 213 28.88 -12.13 5.00
N VAL A 214 28.09 -12.44 3.97
CA VAL A 214 27.01 -13.42 3.99
C VAL A 214 27.13 -14.37 2.80
N LEU A 215 26.65 -15.60 2.93
CA LEU A 215 26.67 -16.56 1.84
C LEU A 215 25.43 -16.44 0.95
N ALA A 216 24.30 -16.18 1.57
CA ALA A 216 23.02 -15.93 0.90
C ALA A 216 22.43 -14.63 1.45
N ALA A 217 21.67 -13.92 0.65
CA ALA A 217 20.99 -12.71 1.07
C ALA A 217 19.55 -12.72 0.60
N ASP A 218 18.69 -12.20 1.44
CA ASP A 218 17.32 -11.84 1.12
C ASP A 218 17.35 -10.53 0.34
N VAL A 219 16.76 -10.55 -0.86
CA VAL A 219 16.71 -9.45 -1.84
C VAL A 219 15.36 -9.46 -2.53
N PHE A 220 15.05 -8.43 -3.31
CA PHE A 220 13.76 -8.32 -3.98
C PHE A 220 13.82 -8.80 -5.45
N SER A 221 12.78 -9.46 -5.91
CA SER A 221 12.73 -10.03 -7.26
C SER A 221 12.78 -8.97 -8.37
N THR A 222 12.50 -7.72 -8.05
CA THR A 222 12.56 -6.57 -8.97
C THR A 222 13.86 -5.78 -8.87
N ASP A 223 14.81 -6.20 -8.05
CA ASP A 223 16.09 -5.52 -7.87
C ASP A 223 16.92 -5.52 -9.17
N PRO A 224 17.47 -4.37 -9.60
CA PRO A 224 18.28 -4.27 -10.81
C PRO A 224 19.49 -5.21 -10.88
N PRO A 225 20.22 -5.49 -9.77
CA PRO A 225 21.35 -6.44 -9.81
C PRO A 225 20.97 -7.87 -10.22
N LEU A 226 19.71 -8.26 -10.10
CA LEU A 226 19.22 -9.58 -10.55
C LEU A 226 18.92 -9.64 -12.05
N SER A 227 18.87 -8.50 -12.75
CA SER A 227 18.66 -8.43 -14.18
C SER A 227 19.86 -9.00 -14.94
N ALA A 228 19.59 -9.68 -16.07
CA ALA A 228 20.64 -10.32 -16.87
C ALA A 228 21.51 -9.26 -17.61
N PRO A 229 22.86 -9.47 -17.70
CA PRO A 229 23.64 -10.54 -17.09
C PRO A 229 23.88 -10.30 -15.60
N SER A 230 23.37 -11.16 -14.73
CA SER A 230 23.51 -11.04 -13.28
C SER A 230 24.77 -11.75 -12.76
N LYS A 231 25.40 -11.20 -11.71
CA LYS A 231 26.44 -11.87 -10.91
C LYS A 231 25.86 -12.83 -9.87
N TYR A 232 24.54 -12.84 -9.74
CA TYR A 232 23.83 -13.55 -8.68
C TYR A 232 22.91 -14.62 -9.26
N THR A 233 22.74 -15.68 -8.49
CA THR A 233 21.78 -16.75 -8.74
C THR A 233 20.69 -16.65 -7.70
N VAL A 234 19.44 -16.47 -8.14
CA VAL A 234 18.26 -16.58 -7.30
C VAL A 234 17.95 -18.06 -7.08
N LEU A 235 17.83 -18.46 -5.82
CA LEU A 235 17.43 -19.79 -5.42
C LEU A 235 15.91 -19.93 -5.50
N THR A 236 15.42 -20.97 -6.16
CA THR A 236 13.98 -21.20 -6.27
C THR A 236 13.38 -21.57 -4.91
N ASP A 237 12.16 -21.08 -4.65
CA ASP A 237 11.35 -21.39 -3.46
C ASP A 237 10.20 -22.35 -3.78
N PRO A 238 10.42 -23.67 -3.83
CA PRO A 238 9.36 -24.64 -4.16
C PRO A 238 8.26 -24.74 -3.09
N LYS A 239 8.46 -24.15 -1.92
CA LYS A 239 7.45 -24.12 -0.85
C LYS A 239 6.63 -22.83 -0.84
N HIS A 240 6.99 -21.86 -1.68
CA HIS A 240 6.28 -20.59 -1.84
C HIS A 240 6.02 -19.86 -0.52
N ILE A 241 7.04 -19.79 0.35
CA ILE A 241 6.87 -19.21 1.68
C ILE A 241 6.58 -17.70 1.65
N THR A 242 7.05 -17.01 0.59
CA THR A 242 6.81 -15.57 0.41
C THR A 242 5.45 -15.25 -0.23
N GLY A 243 4.77 -16.25 -0.80
CA GLY A 243 3.43 -16.12 -1.37
C GLY A 243 3.38 -15.23 -2.62
N PHE A 244 2.23 -14.57 -2.82
CA PHE A 244 1.96 -13.67 -3.96
C PHE A 244 1.99 -12.22 -3.50
N GLN A 245 2.81 -11.40 -4.11
CA GLN A 245 3.19 -10.06 -3.67
C GLN A 245 2.88 -8.98 -4.71
N ASN A 246 1.67 -9.01 -5.30
CA ASN A 246 1.23 -7.90 -6.15
C ASN A 246 1.05 -6.63 -5.31
N VAL A 247 1.48 -5.48 -5.81
CA VAL A 247 1.27 -4.21 -5.12
C VAL A 247 -0.21 -3.84 -5.17
N ALA A 248 -0.78 -3.53 -4.03
CA ALA A 248 -2.16 -3.04 -3.93
C ALA A 248 -2.22 -1.84 -2.96
N PRO A 249 -2.74 -0.69 -3.41
CA PRO A 249 -2.87 0.46 -2.53
C PRO A 249 -3.87 0.22 -1.39
N ILE A 250 -3.44 0.45 -0.15
CA ILE A 250 -4.31 0.47 1.03
C ILE A 250 -4.73 1.92 1.30
N VAL A 251 -6.01 2.15 1.43
CA VAL A 251 -6.58 3.48 1.66
C VAL A 251 -7.63 3.43 2.75
N LYS A 252 -7.64 4.40 3.65
CA LYS A 252 -8.71 4.52 4.65
C LYS A 252 -10.07 4.65 3.97
N THR A 253 -11.03 3.78 4.29
CA THR A 253 -12.34 3.71 3.62
C THR A 253 -13.07 5.06 3.62
N SER A 254 -12.98 5.84 4.72
CA SER A 254 -13.58 7.17 4.78
C SER A 254 -12.98 8.16 3.76
N VAL A 255 -11.71 8.00 3.38
CA VAL A 255 -11.06 8.80 2.32
C VAL A 255 -11.59 8.39 0.95
N VAL A 256 -11.69 7.09 0.69
CA VAL A 256 -12.25 6.56 -0.58
C VAL A 256 -13.68 7.08 -0.78
N MET A 257 -14.52 6.99 0.27
CA MET A 257 -15.90 7.46 0.22
C MET A 257 -15.98 8.97 -0.05
N ALA A 258 -15.20 9.77 0.64
CA ALA A 258 -15.23 11.23 0.52
C ALA A 258 -14.59 11.74 -0.77
N ALA A 259 -13.56 11.06 -1.29
CA ALA A 259 -12.89 11.41 -2.54
C ALA A 259 -13.67 10.93 -3.79
N GLY A 260 -14.54 9.93 -3.64
CA GLY A 260 -15.46 9.43 -4.66
C GLY A 260 -14.81 8.56 -5.73
N SER A 261 -15.61 8.17 -6.73
CA SER A 261 -15.20 7.19 -7.75
C SER A 261 -14.05 7.66 -8.66
N SER A 262 -13.86 8.98 -8.83
CA SER A 262 -12.76 9.52 -9.61
C SER A 262 -11.40 9.19 -8.98
N PHE A 263 -11.31 9.22 -7.66
CA PHE A 263 -10.12 8.83 -6.91
C PHE A 263 -9.72 7.37 -7.20
N THR A 264 -10.65 6.44 -7.02
CA THR A 264 -10.37 5.02 -7.25
C THR A 264 -10.03 4.73 -8.72
N LYS A 265 -10.67 5.43 -9.67
CA LYS A 265 -10.33 5.31 -11.10
C LYS A 265 -8.89 5.74 -11.37
N VAL A 266 -8.44 6.88 -10.82
CA VAL A 266 -7.05 7.35 -11.01
C VAL A 266 -6.06 6.33 -10.44
N VAL A 267 -6.24 5.91 -9.18
CA VAL A 267 -5.33 4.96 -8.52
C VAL A 267 -5.28 3.64 -9.29
N ASN A 268 -6.42 3.07 -9.65
CA ASN A 268 -6.49 1.81 -10.39
C ASN A 268 -5.91 1.92 -11.80
N SER A 269 -6.02 3.09 -12.46
CA SER A 269 -5.40 3.32 -13.78
C SER A 269 -3.89 3.33 -13.70
N VAL A 270 -3.30 3.87 -12.64
CA VAL A 270 -1.86 3.77 -12.36
C VAL A 270 -1.47 2.32 -12.14
N SER A 271 -2.13 1.62 -11.20
CA SER A 271 -1.85 0.21 -10.89
C SER A 271 -1.87 -0.68 -12.14
N ALA A 272 -2.87 -0.49 -13.01
CA ALA A 272 -3.04 -1.30 -14.23
C ALA A 272 -1.90 -1.16 -15.25
N LYS A 273 -1.13 -0.06 -15.22
CA LYS A 273 0.01 0.18 -16.12
C LYS A 273 1.34 -0.33 -15.56
N LEU A 274 1.39 -0.73 -14.30
CA LEU A 274 2.60 -1.19 -13.63
C LEU A 274 2.83 -2.67 -13.95
N THR A 275 3.41 -2.93 -15.14
CA THR A 275 3.87 -4.26 -15.56
C THR A 275 5.27 -4.55 -15.03
N LEU A 276 5.68 -5.83 -15.00
CA LEU A 276 7.05 -6.20 -14.59
C LEU A 276 8.14 -5.48 -15.40
N PRO A 277 8.09 -5.39 -16.74
CA PRO A 277 9.08 -4.61 -17.50
C PRO A 277 9.10 -3.13 -17.13
N ALA A 278 7.94 -2.56 -16.80
CA ALA A 278 7.85 -1.15 -16.43
C ALA A 278 8.52 -0.88 -15.08
N ILE A 279 8.25 -1.70 -14.06
CA ILE A 279 8.85 -1.51 -12.73
C ILE A 279 10.35 -1.78 -12.74
N LEU A 280 10.81 -2.82 -13.44
CA LEU A 280 12.25 -3.10 -13.61
C LEU A 280 12.99 -1.92 -14.26
N ALA A 281 12.41 -1.31 -15.30
CA ALA A 281 13.01 -0.14 -15.94
C ALA A 281 13.05 1.07 -14.99
N MET A 282 12.02 1.27 -14.18
CA MET A 282 11.96 2.37 -13.22
C MET A 282 12.93 2.15 -12.04
N ASN A 283 13.01 0.94 -11.49
CA ASN A 283 13.96 0.60 -10.44
C ASN A 283 15.39 0.81 -10.94
N LYS A 284 15.72 0.32 -12.17
CA LYS A 284 17.02 0.58 -12.78
C LYS A 284 17.31 2.08 -12.92
N ALA A 285 16.35 2.86 -13.38
CA ALA A 285 16.54 4.30 -13.55
C ALA A 285 16.84 5.02 -12.22
N VAL A 286 16.23 4.57 -11.11
CA VAL A 286 16.49 5.16 -9.79
C VAL A 286 17.77 4.61 -9.18
N GLU A 287 17.96 3.29 -9.14
CA GLU A 287 19.03 2.68 -8.37
C GLU A 287 20.37 2.67 -9.11
N VAL A 288 20.36 2.48 -10.42
CA VAL A 288 21.57 2.38 -11.26
C VAL A 288 21.87 3.72 -11.93
N ASP A 289 20.88 4.31 -12.61
CA ASP A 289 21.07 5.56 -13.36
C ASP A 289 20.95 6.81 -12.45
N GLN A 290 20.72 6.63 -11.13
CA GLN A 290 20.64 7.66 -10.08
C GLN A 290 19.66 8.81 -10.37
N LYS A 291 18.57 8.50 -11.08
CA LYS A 291 17.48 9.46 -11.31
C LYS A 291 16.58 9.52 -10.08
N SER A 292 15.97 10.67 -9.83
CA SER A 292 15.02 10.78 -8.72
C SER A 292 13.74 9.99 -9.02
N ALA A 293 13.16 9.34 -8.00
CA ALA A 293 11.88 8.64 -8.11
C ALA A 293 10.80 9.58 -8.68
N LYS A 294 10.80 10.86 -8.27
CA LYS A 294 9.91 11.90 -8.79
C LYS A 294 10.01 12.07 -10.31
N SER A 295 11.21 12.16 -10.85
CA SER A 295 11.41 12.35 -12.31
C SER A 295 11.04 11.11 -13.11
N VAL A 296 11.35 9.92 -12.55
CA VAL A 296 11.03 8.63 -13.17
C VAL A 296 9.51 8.43 -13.22
N ALA A 297 8.81 8.70 -12.11
CA ALA A 297 7.35 8.64 -12.04
C ALA A 297 6.69 9.61 -13.02
N ALA A 298 7.17 10.87 -13.11
CA ALA A 298 6.65 11.87 -14.04
C ALA A 298 6.76 11.42 -15.51
N ALA A 299 7.93 10.86 -15.88
CA ALA A 299 8.16 10.36 -17.24
C ALA A 299 7.23 9.20 -17.57
N PHE A 300 7.06 8.23 -16.63
CA PHE A 300 6.16 7.10 -16.79
C PHE A 300 4.69 7.52 -16.94
N LEU A 301 4.21 8.40 -16.05
CA LEU A 301 2.82 8.88 -16.10
C LEU A 301 2.52 9.61 -17.42
N LYS A 302 3.43 10.49 -17.87
CA LYS A 302 3.31 11.19 -19.15
C LYS A 302 3.25 10.20 -20.31
N ALA A 303 4.14 9.23 -20.36
CA ALA A 303 4.19 8.21 -21.42
C ALA A 303 2.92 7.35 -21.50
N ASN A 304 2.19 7.23 -20.40
CA ASN A 304 0.95 6.43 -20.30
C ASN A 304 -0.33 7.26 -20.30
N GLY A 305 -0.27 8.60 -20.47
CA GLY A 305 -1.44 9.48 -20.49
C GLY A 305 -2.18 9.56 -19.15
N LEU A 306 -1.44 9.47 -18.04
CA LEU A 306 -1.99 9.44 -16.66
C LEU A 306 -1.86 10.79 -15.93
N THR A 307 -1.35 11.81 -16.59
CA THR A 307 -1.25 13.19 -16.07
C THR A 307 -2.20 14.12 -16.83
#